data_77808103ec6ec4bae19505c75593eab7
#
_entry.id   77808103ec6ec4bae19505c75593eab7
#
_cell.length_a   1.000
_cell.length_b   1.000
_cell.length_c   1.000
_cell.angle_alpha   90.00
_cell.angle_beta   90.00
_cell.angle_gamma   90.00
#
_symmetry.space_group_name_H-M   'P 1'
#
loop_
_entity.id
_entity.type
_entity.pdbx_description
1 polymer ?
#
loop_
_entity_poly.entity_id
_entity_poly.type
_entity_poly.pdbx_seq_one_letter_code
_entity_poly.pdbx_strand_id
1 'polypeptide(L)'
;MAWVVDSCVLLDLLIPDPNFAEAALTCLNRYSAEGLVVSPITYLELGPAFCGDTAQQDAFLREKKVRGIKSWEVADTDASYQLWHDCVLRKRRGLAPKRPIADALIAGFAMRWQGLITRNVNDFRVISPTLPLIDPTHLS
;
A
#
# COMPACT_ATOMS: atom_id res chain seq x y z
N MET A 1 -13.82 -8.81 2.53
CA MET A 1 -13.25 -7.52 2.12
C MET A 1 -11.75 -7.69 1.94
N ALA A 2 -11.17 -7.02 0.97
CA ALA A 2 -9.78 -7.22 0.61
C ALA A 2 -8.80 -6.39 1.44
N TRP A 3 -7.53 -6.80 1.41
CA TRP A 3 -6.40 -6.04 1.94
C TRP A 3 -5.73 -5.24 0.83
N VAL A 4 -5.34 -4.02 1.13
CA VAL A 4 -4.57 -3.17 0.21
C VAL A 4 -3.09 -3.50 0.37
N VAL A 5 -2.38 -3.63 -0.75
CA VAL A 5 -0.95 -3.96 -0.76
C VAL A 5 -0.15 -2.73 -1.15
N ASP A 6 0.84 -2.36 -0.34
CA ASP A 6 1.74 -1.24 -0.62
C ASP A 6 2.77 -1.62 -1.67
N SER A 7 3.26 -0.63 -2.41
CA SER A 7 4.25 -0.82 -3.48
C SER A 7 5.52 -1.53 -3.02
N CYS A 8 6.00 -1.23 -1.82
CA CYS A 8 7.25 -1.85 -1.31
C CYS A 8 7.16 -3.37 -1.27
N VAL A 9 5.99 -3.93 -0.92
CA VAL A 9 5.80 -5.39 -0.84
C VAL A 9 5.86 -6.02 -2.24
N LEU A 10 5.25 -5.38 -3.23
CA LEU A 10 5.27 -5.87 -4.61
C LEU A 10 6.65 -5.72 -5.25
N LEU A 11 7.35 -4.62 -4.96
CA LEU A 11 8.71 -4.41 -5.45
C LEU A 11 9.71 -5.42 -4.87
N ASP A 12 9.51 -5.87 -3.63
CA ASP A 12 10.31 -6.93 -3.02
C ASP A 12 10.19 -8.24 -3.79
N LEU A 13 9.06 -8.48 -4.45
CA LEU A 13 8.83 -9.67 -5.28
C LEU A 13 9.29 -9.49 -6.72
N LEU A 14 9.09 -8.30 -7.28
CA LEU A 14 9.43 -8.01 -8.68
C LEU A 14 10.95 -8.00 -8.89
N ILE A 15 11.67 -7.37 -7.96
CA ILE A 15 13.12 -7.36 -7.91
C ILE A 15 13.47 -8.13 -6.64
N PRO A 16 13.60 -9.48 -6.73
CA PRO A 16 13.65 -10.32 -5.53
C PRO A 16 14.67 -9.82 -4.51
N ASP A 17 14.17 -9.32 -3.39
CA ASP A 17 15.01 -8.82 -2.30
C ASP A 17 15.41 -10.00 -1.41
N PRO A 18 16.73 -10.23 -1.18
CA PRO A 18 17.19 -11.39 -0.40
C PRO A 18 16.67 -11.40 1.04
N ASN A 19 16.27 -10.24 1.57
CA ASN A 19 15.80 -10.14 2.96
C ASN A 19 14.28 -10.16 3.08
N PHE A 20 13.54 -9.74 2.03
CA PHE A 20 12.09 -9.48 2.14
C PHE A 20 11.21 -10.26 1.16
N ALA A 21 11.76 -10.81 0.07
CA ALA A 21 10.95 -11.45 -0.97
C ALA A 21 10.15 -12.65 -0.44
N GLU A 22 10.79 -13.52 0.35
CA GLU A 22 10.14 -14.70 0.90
C GLU A 22 9.00 -14.33 1.85
N ALA A 23 9.25 -13.37 2.74
CA ALA A 23 8.24 -12.89 3.68
C ALA A 23 7.07 -12.23 2.94
N ALA A 24 7.34 -11.46 1.89
CA ALA A 24 6.33 -10.84 1.05
C ALA A 24 5.45 -11.91 0.39
N LEU A 25 6.05 -12.92 -0.22
CA LEU A 25 5.32 -13.99 -0.87
C LEU A 25 4.45 -14.77 0.11
N THR A 26 5.00 -15.13 1.25
CA THR A 26 4.27 -15.84 2.31
C THR A 26 3.06 -15.02 2.78
N CYS A 27 3.26 -13.72 2.98
CA CYS A 27 2.19 -12.82 3.40
C CYS A 27 1.07 -12.74 2.38
N LEU A 28 1.39 -12.52 1.10
CA LEU A 28 0.39 -12.42 0.05
C LEU A 28 -0.38 -13.72 -0.12
N ASN A 29 0.30 -14.87 -0.06
CA ASN A 29 -0.35 -16.17 -0.13
C ASN A 29 -1.32 -16.38 1.04
N ARG A 30 -0.93 -15.94 2.23
CA ARG A 30 -1.77 -16.06 3.43
C ARG A 30 -3.08 -15.27 3.31
N TYR A 31 -3.02 -14.08 2.76
CA TYR A 31 -4.17 -13.18 2.69
C TYR A 31 -4.91 -13.19 1.35
N SER A 32 -4.44 -13.99 0.38
CA SER A 32 -5.05 -14.02 -0.95
C SER A 32 -6.52 -14.48 -0.94
N ALA A 33 -6.90 -15.34 -0.01
CA ALA A 33 -8.28 -15.82 0.11
C ALA A 33 -9.25 -14.70 0.49
N GLU A 34 -8.79 -13.72 1.27
CA GLU A 34 -9.60 -12.54 1.62
C GLU A 34 -9.66 -11.52 0.49
N GLY A 35 -8.75 -11.61 -0.48
CA GLY A 35 -8.60 -10.69 -1.57
C GLY A 35 -7.48 -9.68 -1.36
N LEU A 36 -6.80 -9.34 -2.44
CA LEU A 36 -5.70 -8.37 -2.43
C LEU A 36 -5.95 -7.34 -3.52
N VAL A 37 -5.75 -6.06 -3.20
CA VAL A 37 -5.90 -4.96 -4.16
C VAL A 37 -4.74 -3.98 -4.01
N VAL A 38 -4.46 -3.21 -5.06
CA VAL A 38 -3.59 -2.03 -4.99
C VAL A 38 -4.38 -0.79 -5.34
N SER A 39 -4.05 0.32 -4.67
CA SER A 39 -4.66 1.63 -4.97
C SER A 39 -4.20 2.16 -6.32
N PRO A 40 -4.92 3.14 -6.91
CA PRO A 40 -4.42 3.85 -8.09
C PRO A 40 -3.04 4.45 -7.89
N ILE A 41 -2.73 4.93 -6.69
CA ILE A 41 -1.43 5.53 -6.37
C ILE A 41 -0.31 4.48 -6.46
N THR A 42 -0.51 3.33 -5.82
CA THR A 42 0.46 2.22 -5.88
C THR A 42 0.60 1.71 -7.31
N TYR A 43 -0.51 1.62 -8.06
CA TYR A 43 -0.46 1.22 -9.46
C TYR A 43 0.46 2.14 -10.28
N LEU A 44 0.37 3.44 -10.05
CA LEU A 44 1.26 4.42 -10.70
C LEU A 44 2.71 4.28 -10.23
N GLU A 45 2.92 4.05 -8.95
CA GLU A 45 4.27 3.89 -8.40
C GLU A 45 5.02 2.69 -9.00
N LEU A 46 4.31 1.66 -9.40
CA LEU A 46 4.91 0.47 -10.04
C LEU A 46 5.28 0.71 -11.50
N GLY A 47 4.76 1.74 -12.13
CA GLY A 47 4.95 2.01 -13.55
C GLY A 47 6.40 2.00 -14.01
N PRO A 48 7.33 2.72 -13.37
CA PRO A 48 8.73 2.74 -13.79
C PRO A 48 9.38 1.35 -13.76
N ALA A 49 9.01 0.48 -12.84
CA ALA A 49 9.57 -0.87 -12.75
C ALA A 49 9.17 -1.75 -13.93
N PHE A 50 8.09 -1.41 -14.63
CA PHE A 50 7.60 -2.10 -15.83
C PHE A 50 7.84 -1.28 -17.10
N CYS A 51 8.66 -0.22 -17.03
CA CYS A 51 8.93 0.69 -18.15
C CYS A 51 7.64 1.23 -18.79
N GLY A 52 6.60 1.42 -18.01
CA GLY A 52 5.30 1.89 -18.47
C GLY A 52 4.46 0.86 -19.22
N ASP A 53 4.87 -0.40 -19.26
CA ASP A 53 4.12 -1.47 -19.92
C ASP A 53 3.00 -1.96 -19.01
N THR A 54 1.80 -1.44 -19.23
CA THR A 54 0.63 -1.78 -18.40
C THR A 54 0.20 -3.24 -18.55
N ALA A 55 0.41 -3.84 -19.73
CA ALA A 55 0.06 -5.24 -19.95
C ALA A 55 0.93 -6.15 -19.09
N GLN A 56 2.25 -5.89 -19.03
CA GLN A 56 3.15 -6.63 -18.15
C GLN A 56 2.83 -6.41 -16.69
N GLN A 57 2.54 -5.17 -16.30
CA GLN A 57 2.19 -4.84 -14.92
C GLN A 57 0.92 -5.56 -14.48
N ASP A 58 -0.12 -5.53 -15.32
CA ASP A 58 -1.38 -6.21 -15.03
C ASP A 58 -1.19 -7.72 -14.94
N ALA A 59 -0.35 -8.30 -15.81
CA ALA A 59 -0.02 -9.74 -15.77
C ALA A 59 0.69 -10.11 -14.46
N PHE A 60 1.65 -9.30 -14.03
CA PHE A 60 2.36 -9.50 -12.76
C PHE A 60 1.40 -9.47 -11.57
N LEU A 61 0.54 -8.46 -11.50
CA LEU A 61 -0.45 -8.35 -10.43
C LEU A 61 -1.39 -9.54 -10.41
N ARG A 62 -1.88 -9.96 -11.58
CA ARG A 62 -2.77 -11.11 -11.70
C ARG A 62 -2.10 -12.40 -11.24
N GLU A 63 -0.82 -12.59 -11.58
CA GLU A 63 -0.03 -13.73 -11.12
C GLU A 63 0.07 -13.76 -9.59
N LYS A 64 0.20 -12.60 -8.96
CA LYS A 64 0.24 -12.48 -7.50
C LYS A 64 -1.14 -12.44 -6.86
N LYS A 65 -2.21 -12.59 -7.65
CA LYS A 65 -3.62 -12.56 -7.20
C LYS A 65 -4.01 -11.21 -6.61
N VAL A 66 -3.41 -10.13 -7.12
CA VAL A 66 -3.67 -8.76 -6.70
C VAL A 66 -4.45 -8.04 -7.79
N ARG A 67 -5.59 -7.40 -7.42
CA ARG A 67 -6.35 -6.56 -8.35
C ARG A 67 -5.83 -5.14 -8.35
N GLY A 68 -5.54 -4.62 -9.53
CA GLY A 68 -5.23 -3.20 -9.70
C GLY A 68 -6.53 -2.38 -9.74
N ILE A 69 -6.72 -1.51 -8.77
CA ILE A 69 -7.85 -0.59 -8.76
C ILE A 69 -7.40 0.70 -9.43
N LYS A 70 -8.06 1.05 -10.55
CA LYS A 70 -7.68 2.21 -11.35
C LYS A 70 -8.59 3.42 -11.14
N SER A 71 -9.69 3.25 -10.39
CA SER A 71 -10.63 4.32 -10.07
C SER A 71 -10.50 4.76 -8.62
N TRP A 72 -10.68 6.04 -8.42
CA TRP A 72 -10.65 6.70 -7.12
C TRP A 72 -12.07 7.11 -6.75
N GLU A 73 -12.51 6.86 -5.51
CA GLU A 73 -13.83 7.24 -5.05
C GLU A 73 -13.80 8.52 -4.22
N VAL A 74 -14.96 9.18 -4.13
CA VAL A 74 -15.09 10.39 -3.31
C VAL A 74 -14.68 10.12 -1.86
N ALA A 75 -15.07 8.97 -1.32
CA ALA A 75 -14.71 8.58 0.04
C ALA A 75 -13.19 8.50 0.24
N ASP A 76 -12.45 8.09 -0.79
CA ASP A 76 -10.98 8.03 -0.73
C ASP A 76 -10.37 9.43 -0.63
N THR A 77 -10.95 10.39 -1.37
CA THR A 77 -10.53 11.79 -1.29
C THR A 77 -10.80 12.38 0.09
N ASP A 78 -11.99 12.15 0.63
CA ASP A 78 -12.37 12.69 1.94
C ASP A 78 -11.48 12.15 3.05
N ALA A 79 -11.23 10.83 3.04
CA ALA A 79 -10.36 10.20 4.03
C ALA A 79 -8.91 10.71 3.91
N SER A 80 -8.38 10.77 2.69
CA SER A 80 -7.02 11.23 2.43
C SER A 80 -6.84 12.71 2.79
N TYR A 81 -7.85 13.53 2.51
CA TYR A 81 -7.84 14.95 2.88
C TYR A 81 -7.65 15.12 4.39
N GLN A 82 -8.42 14.37 5.18
CA GLN A 82 -8.34 14.46 6.64
C GLN A 82 -6.98 13.96 7.15
N LEU A 83 -6.50 12.84 6.63
CA LEU A 83 -5.21 12.29 7.03
C LEU A 83 -4.07 13.25 6.67
N TRP A 84 -4.12 13.85 5.47
CA TRP A 84 -3.12 14.81 5.02
C TRP A 84 -3.12 16.07 5.91
N HIS A 85 -4.30 16.61 6.20
CA HIS A 85 -4.45 17.78 7.07
C HIS A 85 -3.82 17.52 8.45
N ASP A 86 -4.17 16.40 9.08
CA ASP A 86 -3.66 16.02 10.39
C ASP A 86 -2.14 15.81 10.34
N CYS A 87 -1.64 15.22 9.25
CA CYS A 87 -0.21 15.00 9.04
C CYS A 87 0.56 16.34 8.97
N VAL A 88 0.02 17.32 8.23
CA VAL A 88 0.64 18.66 8.13
C VAL A 88 0.69 19.35 9.49
N LEU A 89 -0.35 19.22 10.29
CA LEU A 89 -0.36 19.75 11.65
C LEU A 89 0.75 19.12 12.51
N ARG A 90 0.94 17.79 12.39
CA ARG A 90 2.02 17.09 13.10
C ARG A 90 3.41 17.49 12.57
N LYS A 91 3.53 17.77 11.28
CA LYS A 91 4.78 18.23 10.66
C LYS A 91 5.26 19.53 11.33
N ARG A 92 4.35 20.44 11.63
CA ARG A 92 4.65 21.67 12.35
C ARG A 92 5.19 21.40 13.76
N ARG A 93 4.97 20.16 14.27
CA ARG A 93 5.48 19.68 15.56
C ARG A 93 6.68 18.74 15.39
N GLY A 94 7.24 18.61 14.18
CA GLY A 94 8.38 17.76 13.91
C GLY A 94 8.07 16.25 13.82
N LEU A 95 6.80 15.85 13.59
CA LEU A 95 6.36 14.46 13.66
C LEU A 95 5.93 13.86 12.30
N ALA A 96 6.28 14.49 11.17
CA ALA A 96 5.82 14.05 9.86
C ALA A 96 6.72 12.99 9.23
N PRO A 97 6.17 12.01 8.48
CA PRO A 97 6.95 11.06 7.69
C PRO A 97 7.55 11.73 6.44
N LYS A 98 8.47 11.02 5.75
CA LYS A 98 9.23 11.57 4.62
C LYS A 98 8.39 11.87 3.38
N ARG A 99 7.37 11.07 3.06
CA ARG A 99 6.51 11.23 1.88
C ARG A 99 5.05 11.22 2.28
N PRO A 100 4.62 12.22 3.05
CA PRO A 100 3.32 12.16 3.70
C PRO A 100 2.13 12.20 2.73
N ILE A 101 2.24 12.91 1.59
CA ILE A 101 1.10 13.02 0.68
C ILE A 101 0.78 11.69 -0.01
N ALA A 102 1.77 10.99 -0.54
CA ALA A 102 1.54 9.70 -1.18
C ALA A 102 1.02 8.68 -0.17
N ASP A 103 1.63 8.62 1.00
CA ASP A 103 1.22 7.70 2.07
C ASP A 103 -0.19 8.04 2.59
N ALA A 104 -0.53 9.33 2.70
CA ALA A 104 -1.88 9.75 3.07
C ALA A 104 -2.93 9.31 2.05
N LEU A 105 -2.60 9.36 0.75
CA LEU A 105 -3.49 8.89 -0.31
C LEU A 105 -3.68 7.37 -0.24
N ILE A 106 -2.60 6.62 -0.03
CA ILE A 106 -2.66 5.17 0.10
C ILE A 106 -3.45 4.77 1.35
N ALA A 107 -3.18 5.41 2.48
CA ALA A 107 -3.87 5.15 3.73
C ALA A 107 -5.36 5.50 3.64
N GLY A 108 -5.70 6.64 3.03
CA GLY A 108 -7.09 7.04 2.82
C GLY A 108 -7.86 6.04 1.97
N PHE A 109 -7.24 5.56 0.88
CA PHE A 109 -7.80 4.49 0.07
C PHE A 109 -8.01 3.22 0.91
N ALA A 110 -7.01 2.84 1.69
CA ALA A 110 -7.03 1.59 2.48
C ALA A 110 -8.11 1.59 3.58
N MET A 111 -8.53 2.76 4.05
CA MET A 111 -9.57 2.87 5.07
C MET A 111 -10.93 2.34 4.59
N ARG A 112 -11.16 2.29 3.29
CA ARG A 112 -12.36 1.73 2.69
C ARG A 112 -12.29 0.20 2.59
N TRP A 113 -11.12 -0.38 2.79
CA TRP A 113 -10.84 -1.81 2.72
C TRP A 113 -10.55 -2.36 4.12
N GLN A 114 -10.07 -3.59 4.20
CA GLN A 114 -9.79 -4.23 5.48
C GLN A 114 -8.59 -3.63 6.21
N GLY A 115 -7.61 -3.17 5.45
CA GLY A 115 -6.39 -2.57 5.98
C GLY A 115 -5.28 -2.59 4.93
N LEU A 116 -4.05 -2.37 5.36
CA LEU A 116 -2.88 -2.21 4.49
C LEU A 116 -1.78 -3.20 4.86
N ILE A 117 -1.24 -3.87 3.85
CA ILE A 117 -0.04 -4.71 3.97
C ILE A 117 1.16 -3.88 3.53
N THR A 118 2.09 -3.61 4.44
CA THR A 118 3.25 -2.75 4.19
C THR A 118 4.40 -3.08 5.14
N ARG A 119 5.64 -2.89 4.67
CA ARG A 119 6.82 -2.90 5.57
C ARG A 119 7.01 -1.58 6.31
N ASN A 120 6.42 -0.50 5.81
CA ASN A 120 6.57 0.85 6.37
C ASN A 120 5.54 1.12 7.47
N VAL A 121 5.39 0.19 8.39
CA VAL A 121 4.36 0.24 9.43
C VAL A 121 4.46 1.51 10.27
N ASN A 122 5.68 1.91 10.64
CA ASN A 122 5.87 3.09 11.48
C ASN A 122 5.37 4.37 10.82
N ASP A 123 5.66 4.55 9.52
CA ASP A 123 5.21 5.73 8.77
C ASP A 123 3.68 5.78 8.68
N PHE A 124 3.05 4.63 8.38
CA PHE A 124 1.59 4.57 8.26
C PHE A 124 0.87 4.71 9.61
N ARG A 125 1.46 4.26 10.71
CA ARG A 125 0.89 4.50 12.05
C ARG A 125 0.87 5.96 12.41
N VAL A 126 1.86 6.72 12.00
CA VAL A 126 1.89 8.17 12.20
C VAL A 126 0.78 8.85 11.40
N ILE A 127 0.58 8.44 10.13
CA ILE A 127 -0.41 9.04 9.23
C ILE A 127 -1.83 8.62 9.63
N SER A 128 -2.04 7.34 9.91
CA SER A 128 -3.36 6.78 10.20
C SER A 128 -3.28 5.81 11.38
N PRO A 129 -3.35 6.32 12.62
CA PRO A 129 -3.18 5.48 13.81
C PRO A 129 -4.19 4.35 13.96
N THR A 130 -5.37 4.46 13.32
CA THR A 130 -6.44 3.47 13.44
C THR A 130 -6.50 2.46 12.29
N LEU A 131 -5.70 2.65 11.23
CA LEU A 131 -5.70 1.75 10.08
C LEU A 131 -5.08 0.40 10.47
N PRO A 132 -5.77 -0.73 10.25
CA PRO A 132 -5.15 -2.05 10.45
C PRO A 132 -3.96 -2.23 9.51
N LEU A 133 -2.82 -2.61 10.06
CA LEU A 133 -1.58 -2.80 9.32
C LEU A 133 -1.05 -4.21 9.49
N ILE A 134 -0.54 -4.79 8.41
CA ILE A 134 0.16 -6.07 8.42
C ILE A 134 1.56 -5.86 7.87
N ASP A 135 2.57 -6.22 8.67
CA ASP A 135 3.97 -6.23 8.25
C ASP A 135 4.33 -7.63 7.80
N PRO A 136 4.71 -7.84 6.51
CA PRO A 136 5.10 -9.17 6.02
C PRO A 136 6.25 -9.80 6.81
N THR A 137 7.13 -8.99 7.41
CA THR A 137 8.29 -9.47 8.16
C THR A 137 7.97 -9.87 9.60
N HIS A 138 6.75 -9.59 10.07
CA HIS A 138 6.30 -9.84 11.45
C HIS A 138 4.94 -10.54 11.48
N LEU A 139 4.77 -11.59 10.66
CA LEU A 139 3.55 -12.39 10.67
C LEU A 139 3.49 -13.27 11.92
N SER A 140 2.35 -13.24 12.59
CA SER A 140 2.09 -14.09 13.74
C SER A 140 1.36 -15.38 13.36
#